data_82dec357e6031bc2f9f54c14be29c84e
#
_entry.id   82dec357e6031bc2f9f54c14be29c84e
#
_cell.length_a   1.000
_cell.length_b   1.000
_cell.length_c   1.000
_cell.angle_alpha   90.00
_cell.angle_beta   90.00
_cell.angle_gamma   90.00
#
_symmetry.space_group_name_H-M   'P 1'
#
loop_
_entity.id
_entity.type
_entity.pdbx_description
1 polymer ?
#
loop_
_entity_poly.entity_id
_entity_poly.type
_entity_poly.pdbx_seq_one_letter_code
_entity_poly.pdbx_strand_id
1 'polypeptide(L)'
;MTLSIAPIQTVLAAVGDVGSIIFDYTYDSEGNPMRYNGSAVIDGFTAGGTGQYKFRMFVDGDTAFCLEPGVPLHTGDTLVESSSEAWDSLTTEQQKAVGLALLYGYQGNRANLPGSDDEIWLGTQTLVWEFVTGCRNATGDFAQTSQTVYQLHFGSNYPNEGARVAYENIVSLLQEHHTIPSFLSTDPSAITKSLSYEDGQYVLTLTDSNGSWSILVFPAVIPVWNCRHPATR
;
A
#
# COMPACT_ATOMS: atom_id res chain seq x y z
N MET A 1 -13.78 -22.58 13.21
CA MET A 1 -13.93 -21.26 12.56
C MET A 1 -13.19 -21.33 11.24
N THR A 2 -13.88 -21.53 10.14
CA THR A 2 -13.28 -21.67 8.80
C THR A 2 -13.09 -20.27 8.24
N LEU A 3 -11.84 -19.84 8.13
CA LEU A 3 -11.48 -18.60 7.43
C LEU A 3 -11.59 -18.87 5.94
N SER A 4 -12.63 -18.33 5.30
CA SER A 4 -12.74 -18.33 3.84
C SER A 4 -11.88 -17.18 3.31
N ILE A 5 -10.70 -17.52 2.80
CA ILE A 5 -9.88 -16.55 2.05
C ILE A 5 -10.46 -16.55 0.63
N ALA A 6 -11.16 -15.49 0.27
CA ALA A 6 -11.49 -15.26 -1.13
C ALA A 6 -10.19 -15.15 -1.93
N PRO A 7 -10.10 -15.76 -3.13
CA PRO A 7 -8.92 -15.60 -3.95
C PRO A 7 -8.75 -14.12 -4.28
N ILE A 8 -7.58 -13.57 -3.95
CA ILE A 8 -7.17 -12.27 -4.47
C ILE A 8 -7.00 -12.48 -5.98
N GLN A 9 -7.99 -12.12 -6.75
CA GLN A 9 -7.81 -11.94 -8.18
C GLN A 9 -6.99 -10.66 -8.35
N THR A 10 -5.69 -10.79 -8.40
CA THR A 10 -4.85 -9.77 -9.02
C THR A 10 -5.15 -9.82 -10.51
N VAL A 11 -6.07 -9.00 -10.95
CA VAL A 11 -6.13 -8.63 -12.36
C VAL A 11 -4.88 -7.77 -12.56
N LEU A 12 -3.82 -8.37 -13.08
CA LEU A 12 -2.70 -7.62 -13.62
C LEU A 12 -3.24 -6.95 -14.88
N ALA A 13 -3.49 -5.64 -14.81
CA ALA A 13 -3.74 -4.87 -16.00
C ALA A 13 -2.55 -5.05 -16.96
N ALA A 14 -2.81 -5.20 -18.24
CA ALA A 14 -1.74 -5.33 -19.23
C ALA A 14 -1.27 -3.93 -19.64
N VAL A 15 0.01 -3.80 -19.97
CA VAL A 15 0.55 -2.54 -20.52
C VAL A 15 -0.29 -2.10 -21.73
N GLY A 16 -0.84 -0.90 -21.66
CA GLY A 16 -1.75 -0.34 -22.64
C GLY A 16 -3.23 -0.42 -22.27
N ASP A 17 -3.59 -1.11 -21.21
CA ASP A 17 -4.96 -1.05 -20.67
C ASP A 17 -5.28 0.38 -20.20
N VAL A 18 -6.53 0.77 -20.37
CA VAL A 18 -7.01 2.12 -20.12
C VAL A 18 -8.03 2.07 -19.00
N GLY A 19 -7.72 2.74 -17.90
CA GLY A 19 -8.61 2.85 -16.75
C GLY A 19 -9.20 4.25 -16.59
N SER A 20 -10.38 4.34 -16.02
CA SER A 20 -11.06 5.60 -15.72
C SER A 20 -11.00 5.92 -14.23
N ILE A 21 -10.64 7.18 -13.91
CA ILE A 21 -10.54 7.64 -12.54
C ILE A 21 -11.90 8.11 -12.04
N ILE A 22 -12.23 7.70 -10.81
CA ILE A 22 -13.34 8.22 -10.02
C ILE A 22 -12.81 8.65 -8.65
N PHE A 23 -13.33 9.77 -8.15
CA PHE A 23 -13.06 10.27 -6.81
C PHE A 23 -14.34 10.27 -5.98
N ASP A 24 -14.26 9.69 -4.78
CA ASP A 24 -15.30 9.80 -3.76
C ASP A 24 -14.81 10.56 -2.55
N TYR A 25 -15.71 11.31 -1.89
CA TYR A 25 -15.39 11.97 -0.64
C TYR A 25 -15.01 10.94 0.43
N THR A 26 -14.02 11.29 1.24
CA THR A 26 -13.63 10.48 2.39
C THR A 26 -14.31 10.98 3.66
N TYR A 27 -14.75 10.04 4.51
CA TYR A 27 -15.45 10.32 5.75
C TYR A 27 -14.74 9.63 6.93
N ASP A 28 -14.77 10.29 8.08
CA ASP A 28 -14.37 9.65 9.33
C ASP A 28 -15.41 8.61 9.79
N SER A 29 -15.11 7.90 10.87
CA SER A 29 -16.02 6.88 11.44
C SER A 29 -17.31 7.46 12.01
N GLU A 30 -17.40 8.77 12.19
CA GLU A 30 -18.60 9.50 12.64
C GLU A 30 -19.43 10.04 11.46
N GLY A 31 -18.93 9.89 10.22
CA GLY A 31 -19.58 10.37 9.01
C GLY A 31 -19.28 11.82 8.66
N ASN A 32 -18.27 12.45 9.29
CA ASN A 32 -17.84 13.79 8.93
C ASN A 32 -16.85 13.73 7.76
N PRO A 33 -16.94 14.63 6.77
CA PRO A 33 -16.01 14.64 5.66
C PRO A 33 -14.61 15.07 6.12
N MET A 34 -13.61 14.28 5.78
CA MET A 34 -12.22 14.58 6.09
C MET A 34 -11.68 15.73 5.21
N ARG A 35 -10.83 16.57 5.79
CA ARG A 35 -10.36 17.81 5.15
C ARG A 35 -8.86 17.99 5.27
N TYR A 36 -8.29 18.75 4.34
CA TYR A 36 -6.89 19.18 4.40
C TYR A 36 -6.69 20.29 5.42
N ASN A 37 -5.58 20.22 6.16
CA ASN A 37 -5.18 21.23 7.15
C ASN A 37 -4.62 22.51 6.53
N GLY A 38 -4.07 22.41 5.35
CA GLY A 38 -3.42 23.48 4.64
C GLY A 38 -3.08 23.07 3.22
N SER A 39 -2.16 23.81 2.62
CA SER A 39 -1.51 23.46 1.36
C SER A 39 -0.02 23.32 1.56
N ALA A 40 0.60 22.49 0.75
CA ALA A 40 2.05 22.33 0.69
C ALA A 40 2.52 22.30 -0.76
N VAL A 41 3.67 22.90 -1.01
CA VAL A 41 4.34 22.76 -2.32
C VAL A 41 5.28 21.55 -2.22
N ILE A 42 5.05 20.57 -3.07
CA ILE A 42 5.81 19.32 -3.14
C ILE A 42 6.20 19.13 -4.61
N ASP A 43 7.47 19.05 -4.89
CA ASP A 43 8.03 18.88 -6.23
C ASP A 43 7.47 19.90 -7.26
N GLY A 44 7.21 21.13 -6.80
CA GLY A 44 6.70 22.23 -7.64
C GLY A 44 5.17 22.25 -7.79
N PHE A 45 4.46 21.29 -7.28
CA PHE A 45 2.99 21.24 -7.30
C PHE A 45 2.40 21.60 -5.93
N THR A 46 1.24 22.24 -5.93
CA THR A 46 0.52 22.56 -4.70
C THR A 46 -0.46 21.45 -4.36
N ALA A 47 -0.18 20.72 -3.29
CA ALA A 47 -1.07 19.71 -2.74
C ALA A 47 -1.97 20.30 -1.65
N GLY A 48 -3.24 19.91 -1.65
CA GLY A 48 -4.22 20.28 -0.64
C GLY A 48 -4.68 21.74 -0.70
N GLY A 49 -5.35 22.15 0.35
CA GLY A 49 -5.87 23.51 0.58
C GLY A 49 -6.67 23.53 1.88
N THR A 50 -6.48 24.54 2.73
CA THR A 50 -7.14 24.60 4.03
C THR A 50 -8.65 24.41 3.93
N GLY A 51 -9.16 23.37 4.58
CA GLY A 51 -10.58 23.04 4.60
C GLY A 51 -11.13 22.40 3.32
N GLN A 52 -10.30 22.18 2.29
CA GLN A 52 -10.70 21.39 1.12
C GLN A 52 -10.96 19.94 1.52
N TYR A 53 -11.95 19.32 0.90
CA TYR A 53 -12.29 17.92 1.10
C TYR A 53 -11.20 17.00 0.57
N LYS A 54 -11.03 15.88 1.24
CA LYS A 54 -10.20 14.77 0.76
C LYS A 54 -11.04 13.80 -0.04
N PHE A 55 -10.39 13.16 -0.99
CA PHE A 55 -11.01 12.21 -1.89
C PHE A 55 -10.21 10.93 -1.92
N ARG A 56 -10.90 9.81 -1.91
CA ARG A 56 -10.37 8.50 -2.21
C ARG A 56 -10.46 8.26 -3.71
N MET A 57 -9.41 7.73 -4.29
CA MET A 57 -9.29 7.48 -5.71
C MET A 57 -9.61 6.03 -6.06
N PHE A 58 -10.33 5.86 -7.13
CA PHE A 58 -10.62 4.55 -7.73
C PHE A 58 -10.24 4.59 -9.21
N VAL A 59 -9.73 3.46 -9.70
CA VAL A 59 -9.50 3.20 -11.11
C VAL A 59 -10.26 1.94 -11.47
N ASP A 60 -11.23 2.04 -12.36
CA ASP A 60 -12.15 0.96 -12.76
C ASP A 60 -12.84 0.25 -11.58
N GLY A 61 -13.08 0.99 -10.50
CA GLY A 61 -13.73 0.49 -9.28
C GLY A 61 -12.77 -0.05 -8.22
N ASP A 62 -11.50 -0.23 -8.53
CA ASP A 62 -10.47 -0.63 -7.58
C ASP A 62 -9.86 0.58 -6.88
N THR A 63 -9.62 0.46 -5.57
CA THR A 63 -8.95 1.53 -4.80
C THR A 63 -7.54 1.75 -5.30
N ALA A 64 -7.22 3.00 -5.61
CA ALA A 64 -5.91 3.42 -6.07
C ALA A 64 -5.23 4.40 -5.11
N PHE A 65 -3.92 4.55 -5.26
CA PHE A 65 -3.08 5.47 -4.47
C PHE A 65 -2.31 6.39 -5.41
N CYS A 66 -2.31 7.68 -5.08
CA CYS A 66 -1.58 8.69 -5.83
C CYS A 66 -0.11 8.67 -5.42
N LEU A 67 0.81 8.67 -6.39
CA LEU A 67 2.25 8.79 -6.16
C LEU A 67 2.77 10.23 -6.31
N GLU A 68 1.99 11.13 -6.92
CA GLU A 68 2.41 12.48 -7.25
C GLU A 68 1.58 13.54 -6.52
N PRO A 69 1.96 13.92 -5.27
CA PRO A 69 1.22 14.91 -4.51
C PRO A 69 1.09 16.23 -5.26
N GLY A 70 -0.13 16.72 -5.43
CA GLY A 70 -0.41 18.02 -6.04
C GLY A 70 -0.51 18.01 -7.57
N VAL A 71 -0.22 16.91 -8.25
CA VAL A 71 -0.53 16.76 -9.68
C VAL A 71 -2.05 16.69 -9.85
N PRO A 72 -2.66 17.58 -10.65
CA PRO A 72 -4.11 17.60 -10.84
C PRO A 72 -4.59 16.34 -11.56
N LEU A 73 -5.60 15.70 -10.97
CA LEU A 73 -6.36 14.60 -11.58
C LEU A 73 -7.85 14.89 -11.39
N HIS A 74 -8.68 14.51 -12.35
CA HIS A 74 -10.12 14.76 -12.32
C HIS A 74 -10.91 13.48 -12.55
N THR A 75 -12.11 13.42 -12.00
CA THR A 75 -13.06 12.34 -12.32
C THR A 75 -13.30 12.30 -13.83
N GLY A 76 -13.12 11.13 -14.42
CA GLY A 76 -13.23 10.89 -15.85
C GLY A 76 -11.91 11.02 -16.61
N ASP A 77 -10.82 11.43 -15.97
CA ASP A 77 -9.49 11.32 -16.57
C ASP A 77 -9.18 9.86 -16.86
N THR A 78 -8.44 9.64 -17.93
CA THR A 78 -8.06 8.31 -18.38
C THR A 78 -6.61 8.05 -18.02
N LEU A 79 -6.36 6.96 -17.31
CA LEU A 79 -5.02 6.44 -17.08
C LEU A 79 -4.72 5.30 -18.06
N VAL A 80 -3.49 5.28 -18.55
CA VAL A 80 -3.00 4.17 -19.35
C VAL A 80 -2.00 3.38 -18.54
N GLU A 81 -2.21 2.07 -18.42
CA GLU A 81 -1.25 1.18 -17.82
C GLU A 81 0.07 1.24 -18.59
N SER A 82 1.07 1.84 -18.01
CA SER A 82 2.39 2.01 -18.61
C SER A 82 3.47 1.90 -17.55
N SER A 83 4.74 1.80 -17.97
CA SER A 83 5.85 2.11 -17.06
C SER A 83 5.65 3.54 -16.56
N SER A 84 5.42 3.69 -15.25
CA SER A 84 5.17 5.00 -14.65
C SER A 84 6.50 5.70 -14.38
N GLU A 85 6.75 6.83 -15.06
CA GLU A 85 7.95 7.65 -14.77
C GLU A 85 8.03 8.00 -13.28
N ALA A 86 6.90 8.26 -12.63
CA ALA A 86 6.84 8.53 -11.20
C ALA A 86 7.33 7.33 -10.36
N TRP A 87 6.91 6.12 -10.70
CA TRP A 87 7.37 4.90 -10.01
C TRP A 87 8.82 4.56 -10.32
N ASP A 88 9.21 4.65 -11.58
CA ASP A 88 10.55 4.28 -12.05
C ASP A 88 11.62 5.28 -11.58
N SER A 89 11.24 6.53 -11.25
CA SER A 89 12.13 7.53 -10.65
C SER A 89 12.42 7.28 -9.18
N LEU A 90 11.62 6.47 -8.49
CA LEU A 90 11.83 6.13 -7.08
C LEU A 90 13.05 5.21 -6.93
N THR A 91 13.79 5.41 -5.86
CA THR A 91 14.83 4.47 -5.46
C THR A 91 14.20 3.12 -5.08
N THR A 92 14.98 2.05 -5.20
CA THR A 92 14.53 0.70 -4.78
C THR A 92 14.04 0.69 -3.33
N GLU A 93 14.65 1.47 -2.45
CA GLU A 93 14.25 1.55 -1.04
C GLU A 93 12.90 2.28 -0.88
N GLN A 94 12.65 3.32 -1.66
CA GLN A 94 11.34 3.99 -1.68
C GLN A 94 10.25 3.07 -2.23
N GLN A 95 10.52 2.36 -3.33
CA GLN A 95 9.58 1.40 -3.91
C GLN A 95 9.20 0.29 -2.91
N LYS A 96 10.19 -0.25 -2.18
CA LYS A 96 9.95 -1.22 -1.10
C LYS A 96 9.11 -0.62 0.02
N ALA A 97 9.43 0.61 0.46
CA ALA A 97 8.72 1.28 1.53
C ALA A 97 7.25 1.55 1.18
N VAL A 98 6.97 1.98 -0.06
CA VAL A 98 5.60 2.11 -0.58
C VAL A 98 4.89 0.76 -0.58
N GLY A 99 5.56 -0.31 -1.05
CA GLY A 99 5.01 -1.66 -1.03
C GLY A 99 4.66 -2.13 0.39
N LEU A 100 5.50 -1.84 1.37
CA LEU A 100 5.23 -2.15 2.77
C LEU A 100 4.10 -1.29 3.36
N ALA A 101 4.00 -0.01 3.01
CA ALA A 101 2.88 0.83 3.41
C ALA A 101 1.54 0.28 2.91
N LEU A 102 1.49 -0.21 1.69
CA LEU A 102 0.30 -0.86 1.13
C LEU A 102 -0.01 -2.20 1.83
N LEU A 103 1.03 -3.01 2.08
CA LEU A 103 0.91 -4.32 2.73
C LEU A 103 0.40 -4.22 4.17
N TYR A 104 0.98 -3.33 4.96
CA TYR A 104 0.57 -3.10 6.36
C TYR A 104 -0.63 -2.16 6.49
N GLY A 105 -0.95 -1.43 5.43
CA GLY A 105 -2.07 -0.50 5.34
C GLY A 105 -3.31 -1.09 4.71
N TYR A 106 -3.97 -0.27 3.91
CA TYR A 106 -5.28 -0.55 3.35
C TYR A 106 -5.35 -1.83 2.51
N GLN A 107 -4.35 -2.10 1.67
CA GLN A 107 -4.39 -3.24 0.75
C GLN A 107 -4.22 -4.60 1.46
N GLY A 108 -3.27 -4.71 2.37
CA GLY A 108 -2.90 -5.99 2.96
C GLY A 108 -3.43 -6.24 4.37
N ASN A 109 -3.67 -5.20 5.17
CA ASN A 109 -3.95 -5.35 6.61
C ASN A 109 -5.20 -4.61 7.11
N ARG A 110 -6.03 -4.09 6.21
CA ARG A 110 -7.22 -3.28 6.52
C ARG A 110 -8.10 -3.86 7.62
N ALA A 111 -8.34 -5.17 7.59
CA ALA A 111 -9.23 -5.83 8.55
C ALA A 111 -8.70 -5.82 10.00
N ASN A 112 -7.42 -5.55 10.21
CA ASN A 112 -6.77 -5.55 11.53
C ASN A 112 -6.39 -4.14 12.00
N LEU A 113 -6.66 -3.11 11.18
CA LEU A 113 -6.38 -1.73 11.54
C LEU A 113 -7.60 -1.06 12.15
N PRO A 114 -7.41 -0.14 13.12
CA PRO A 114 -8.52 0.66 13.65
C PRO A 114 -8.97 1.71 12.62
N GLY A 115 -10.26 1.99 12.63
CA GLY A 115 -10.86 3.04 11.81
C GLY A 115 -11.77 2.50 10.69
N SER A 116 -12.41 3.43 9.99
CA SER A 116 -13.18 3.15 8.79
C SER A 116 -12.27 2.88 7.59
N ASP A 117 -12.84 2.34 6.52
CA ASP A 117 -12.10 2.13 5.27
C ASP A 117 -11.44 3.40 4.74
N ASP A 118 -12.14 4.53 4.82
CA ASP A 118 -11.62 5.83 4.38
C ASP A 118 -10.50 6.35 5.28
N GLU A 119 -10.62 6.16 6.59
CA GLU A 119 -9.58 6.52 7.57
C GLU A 119 -8.30 5.71 7.34
N ILE A 120 -8.43 4.40 7.15
CA ILE A 120 -7.29 3.51 6.88
C ILE A 120 -6.67 3.84 5.51
N TRP A 121 -7.50 4.11 4.49
CA TRP A 121 -7.01 4.53 3.19
C TRP A 121 -6.21 5.84 3.29
N LEU A 122 -6.74 6.86 3.99
CA LEU A 122 -6.05 8.14 4.16
C LEU A 122 -4.73 7.98 4.92
N GLY A 123 -4.70 7.17 5.97
CA GLY A 123 -3.48 6.83 6.70
C GLY A 123 -2.42 6.21 5.78
N THR A 124 -2.84 5.26 4.94
CA THR A 124 -1.97 4.61 3.95
C THR A 124 -1.49 5.59 2.88
N GLN A 125 -2.39 6.40 2.31
CA GLN A 125 -2.05 7.41 1.29
C GLN A 125 -1.05 8.44 1.83
N THR A 126 -1.18 8.82 3.09
CA THR A 126 -0.22 9.74 3.74
C THR A 126 1.19 9.14 3.76
N LEU A 127 1.32 7.86 4.13
CA LEU A 127 2.61 7.16 4.13
C LEU A 127 3.18 7.00 2.72
N VAL A 128 2.36 6.67 1.74
CA VAL A 128 2.78 6.62 0.34
C VAL A 128 3.41 7.95 -0.07
N TRP A 129 2.74 9.07 0.21
CA TRP A 129 3.29 10.39 -0.10
C TRP A 129 4.57 10.73 0.68
N GLU A 130 4.66 10.33 1.95
CA GLU A 130 5.88 10.54 2.73
C GLU A 130 7.08 9.78 2.16
N PHE A 131 6.87 8.56 1.68
CA PHE A 131 7.94 7.77 1.07
C PHE A 131 8.38 8.30 -0.29
N VAL A 132 7.43 8.60 -1.17
CA VAL A 132 7.77 9.10 -2.52
C VAL A 132 8.44 10.47 -2.49
N THR A 133 8.10 11.32 -1.53
CA THR A 133 8.69 12.66 -1.35
C THR A 133 9.97 12.66 -0.50
N GLY A 134 10.35 11.51 0.07
CA GLY A 134 11.50 11.40 0.96
C GLY A 134 11.30 12.08 2.33
N CYS A 135 10.08 12.47 2.69
CA CYS A 135 9.77 12.97 4.03
C CYS A 135 9.95 11.89 5.11
N ARG A 136 9.85 10.64 4.72
CA ARG A 136 10.09 9.47 5.56
C ARG A 136 11.09 8.54 4.89
N ASN A 137 12.00 7.98 5.67
CA ASN A 137 12.94 6.98 5.17
C ASN A 137 12.30 5.58 5.11
N ALA A 138 12.98 4.64 4.46
CA ALA A 138 12.47 3.28 4.27
C ALA A 138 12.29 2.50 5.60
N THR A 139 12.93 2.92 6.69
CA THR A 139 12.77 2.30 8.03
C THR A 139 11.56 2.81 8.79
N GLY A 140 10.81 3.74 8.21
CA GLY A 140 9.61 4.29 8.82
C GLY A 140 9.83 5.52 9.71
N ASP A 141 11.04 6.06 9.75
CA ASP A 141 11.35 7.28 10.51
C ASP A 141 11.28 8.53 9.63
N PHE A 142 10.96 9.68 10.20
CA PHE A 142 11.08 10.94 9.48
C PHE A 142 12.53 11.20 9.07
N ALA A 143 12.77 11.29 7.78
CA ALA A 143 14.10 11.50 7.22
C ALA A 143 14.63 12.91 7.42
N GLN A 144 13.73 13.89 7.59
CA GLN A 144 14.03 15.30 7.77
C GLN A 144 13.14 15.90 8.85
N THR A 145 13.47 17.13 9.28
CA THR A 145 12.63 17.90 10.22
C THR A 145 11.29 18.32 9.62
N SER A 146 11.11 18.20 8.31
CA SER A 146 9.89 18.56 7.61
C SER A 146 8.86 17.43 7.68
N GLN A 147 7.83 17.65 8.46
CA GLN A 147 6.63 16.80 8.51
C GLN A 147 5.53 17.36 7.58
N THR A 148 5.92 17.84 6.41
CA THR A 148 5.01 18.58 5.52
C THR A 148 3.78 17.77 5.15
N VAL A 149 3.96 16.50 4.73
CA VAL A 149 2.86 15.61 4.35
C VAL A 149 2.00 15.27 5.57
N TYR A 150 2.63 14.93 6.71
CA TYR A 150 1.93 14.69 7.96
C TYR A 150 1.05 15.88 8.38
N GLN A 151 1.61 17.10 8.39
CA GLN A 151 0.87 18.29 8.77
C GLN A 151 -0.26 18.64 7.80
N LEU A 152 -0.08 18.36 6.52
CA LEU A 152 -1.11 18.52 5.50
C LEU A 152 -2.36 17.69 5.80
N HIS A 153 -2.17 16.49 6.35
CA HIS A 153 -3.24 15.55 6.63
C HIS A 153 -3.74 15.59 8.07
N PHE A 154 -2.84 15.78 9.05
CA PHE A 154 -3.11 15.59 10.48
C PHE A 154 -2.75 16.83 11.33
N GLY A 155 -2.72 18.01 10.73
CA GLY A 155 -2.48 19.26 11.44
C GLY A 155 -3.63 19.66 12.35
N SER A 156 -3.47 20.78 13.06
CA SER A 156 -4.36 21.18 14.16
C SER A 156 -5.78 21.60 13.75
N ASN A 157 -5.98 22.05 12.50
CA ASN A 157 -7.30 22.53 12.06
C ASN A 157 -8.28 21.38 11.78
N TYR A 158 -7.78 20.32 11.17
CA TYR A 158 -8.53 19.11 10.82
C TYR A 158 -7.64 17.91 11.16
N PRO A 159 -7.64 17.42 12.40
CA PRO A 159 -6.72 16.37 12.83
C PRO A 159 -6.99 15.01 12.18
N ASN A 160 -8.20 14.81 11.59
CA ASN A 160 -8.60 13.54 10.98
C ASN A 160 -8.18 12.35 11.86
N GLU A 161 -8.63 12.37 13.12
CA GLU A 161 -8.09 11.60 14.23
C GLU A 161 -8.05 10.09 13.95
N GLY A 162 -9.13 9.51 13.41
CA GLY A 162 -9.18 8.08 13.10
C GLY A 162 -8.15 7.69 12.04
N ALA A 163 -7.99 8.53 11.00
CA ALA A 163 -6.98 8.29 9.97
C ALA A 163 -5.55 8.45 10.53
N ARG A 164 -5.34 9.37 11.47
CA ARG A 164 -4.07 9.53 12.17
C ARG A 164 -3.74 8.29 13.01
N VAL A 165 -4.73 7.75 13.73
CA VAL A 165 -4.54 6.51 14.51
C VAL A 165 -4.22 5.32 13.59
N ALA A 166 -4.92 5.17 12.47
CA ALA A 166 -4.61 4.13 11.48
C ALA A 166 -3.17 4.29 10.94
N TYR A 167 -2.79 5.51 10.56
CA TYR A 167 -1.44 5.84 10.11
C TYR A 167 -0.36 5.47 11.14
N GLU A 168 -0.53 5.83 12.42
CA GLU A 168 0.42 5.52 13.49
C GLU A 168 0.57 4.01 13.70
N ASN A 169 -0.53 3.25 13.58
CA ASN A 169 -0.48 1.78 13.63
C ASN A 169 0.32 1.20 12.46
N ILE A 170 0.11 1.70 11.24
CA ILE A 170 0.88 1.26 10.06
C ILE A 170 2.37 1.58 10.24
N VAL A 171 2.71 2.77 10.73
CA VAL A 171 4.10 3.15 11.03
C VAL A 171 4.73 2.20 12.03
N SER A 172 4.02 1.85 13.10
CA SER A 172 4.50 0.90 14.11
C SER A 172 4.80 -0.46 13.50
N LEU A 173 3.91 -0.97 12.65
CA LEU A 173 4.11 -2.24 11.95
C LEU A 173 5.30 -2.19 10.98
N LEU A 174 5.50 -1.07 10.29
CA LEU A 174 6.65 -0.85 9.42
C LEU A 174 7.97 -0.87 10.21
N GLN A 175 8.02 -0.19 11.35
CA GLN A 175 9.18 -0.16 12.21
C GLN A 175 9.47 -1.54 12.80
N GLU A 176 8.44 -2.28 13.21
CA GLU A 176 8.58 -3.65 13.66
C GLU A 176 9.11 -4.56 12.55
N HIS A 177 8.61 -4.40 11.31
CA HIS A 177 9.08 -5.18 10.16
C HIS A 177 10.60 -5.09 9.98
N HIS A 178 11.19 -3.91 10.16
CA HIS A 178 12.62 -3.71 10.00
C HIS A 178 13.49 -4.36 11.09
N THR A 179 12.88 -4.77 12.19
CA THR A 179 13.56 -5.55 13.23
C THR A 179 13.55 -7.05 12.95
N ILE A 180 12.74 -7.50 12.00
CA ILE A 180 12.57 -8.92 11.62
C ILE A 180 13.29 -9.15 10.29
N PRO A 181 14.17 -10.16 10.16
CA PRO A 181 14.72 -10.55 8.86
C PRO A 181 13.57 -10.90 7.91
N SER A 182 13.36 -10.06 6.93
CA SER A 182 12.21 -10.14 6.01
C SER A 182 12.52 -11.06 4.83
N PHE A 183 11.48 -11.72 4.28
CA PHE A 183 11.61 -12.42 2.99
C PHE A 183 11.91 -11.44 1.82
N LEU A 184 11.83 -10.12 2.05
CA LEU A 184 12.32 -9.07 1.15
C LEU A 184 13.82 -8.80 1.35
N SER A 185 14.46 -9.39 2.39
CA SER A 185 15.89 -9.28 2.59
C SER A 185 16.63 -9.86 1.39
N THR A 186 17.68 -9.18 0.97
CA THR A 186 18.62 -9.68 -0.04
C THR A 186 19.56 -10.76 0.51
N ASP A 187 19.58 -10.95 1.83
CA ASP A 187 20.31 -12.05 2.47
C ASP A 187 19.54 -13.36 2.34
N PRO A 188 20.01 -14.31 1.52
CA PRO A 188 19.31 -15.58 1.30
C PRO A 188 19.29 -16.46 2.55
N SER A 189 20.11 -16.17 3.57
CA SER A 189 20.12 -16.89 4.84
C SER A 189 19.12 -16.37 5.85
N ALA A 190 18.53 -15.20 5.62
CA ALA A 190 17.63 -14.54 6.56
C ALA A 190 16.30 -15.30 6.71
N ILE A 191 15.85 -15.99 5.68
CA ILE A 191 14.62 -16.79 5.70
C ILE A 191 14.82 -18.12 4.99
N THR A 192 14.47 -19.18 5.67
CA THR A 192 14.30 -20.52 5.06
C THR A 192 12.83 -20.76 4.72
N LYS A 193 12.60 -21.36 3.57
CA LYS A 193 11.27 -21.79 3.11
C LYS A 193 11.27 -23.30 2.96
N SER A 194 10.33 -23.97 3.58
CA SER A 194 10.10 -25.40 3.38
C SER A 194 8.63 -25.64 3.02
N LEU A 195 8.41 -26.57 2.09
CA LEU A 195 7.08 -27.03 1.72
C LEU A 195 6.99 -28.49 2.13
N SER A 196 6.06 -28.81 3.01
CA SER A 196 5.72 -30.18 3.40
C SER A 196 4.31 -30.55 2.93
N TYR A 197 4.01 -31.84 2.90
CA TYR A 197 2.66 -32.33 2.64
C TYR A 197 2.23 -33.16 3.85
N GLU A 198 1.29 -32.63 4.61
CA GLU A 198 0.84 -33.17 5.88
C GLU A 198 -0.69 -33.24 5.89
N ASP A 199 -1.26 -34.36 6.31
CA ASP A 199 -2.70 -34.57 6.43
C ASP A 199 -3.54 -34.18 5.19
N GLY A 200 -2.99 -34.42 3.99
CA GLY A 200 -3.68 -34.11 2.74
C GLY A 200 -3.55 -32.65 2.29
N GLN A 201 -2.71 -31.84 2.95
CA GLN A 201 -2.53 -30.43 2.66
C GLN A 201 -1.05 -30.07 2.48
N TYR A 202 -0.79 -29.08 1.64
CA TYR A 202 0.54 -28.48 1.56
C TYR A 202 0.70 -27.44 2.67
N VAL A 203 1.79 -27.54 3.41
CA VAL A 203 2.17 -26.60 4.46
C VAL A 203 3.42 -25.89 4.03
N LEU A 204 3.32 -24.57 3.81
CA LEU A 204 4.47 -23.70 3.60
C LEU A 204 4.95 -23.19 4.95
N THR A 205 6.15 -23.54 5.34
CA THR A 205 6.78 -23.02 6.56
C THR A 205 7.85 -22.01 6.17
N LEU A 206 7.75 -20.82 6.77
CA LEU A 206 8.75 -19.76 6.71
C LEU A 206 9.43 -19.70 8.07
N THR A 207 10.74 -19.75 8.09
CA THR A 207 11.54 -19.67 9.33
C THR A 207 12.59 -18.57 9.20
N ASP A 208 12.66 -17.71 10.18
CA ASP A 208 13.71 -16.70 10.35
C ASP A 208 14.31 -16.77 11.75
N SER A 209 15.13 -15.77 12.12
CA SER A 209 15.76 -15.71 13.44
C SER A 209 14.78 -15.52 14.61
N ASN A 210 13.53 -15.13 14.34
CA ASN A 210 12.51 -14.89 15.36
C ASN A 210 11.53 -16.04 15.52
N GLY A 211 11.56 -17.03 14.63
CA GLY A 211 10.71 -18.20 14.72
C GLY A 211 10.25 -18.75 13.38
N SER A 212 9.27 -19.62 13.45
CA SER A 212 8.68 -20.28 12.27
C SER A 212 7.20 -19.96 12.19
N TRP A 213 6.74 -19.62 10.98
CA TRP A 213 5.31 -19.46 10.66
C TRP A 213 4.93 -20.51 9.62
N SER A 214 3.86 -21.22 9.88
CA SER A 214 3.31 -22.18 8.93
C SER A 214 2.01 -21.64 8.34
N ILE A 215 1.92 -21.67 7.03
CA ILE A 215 0.72 -21.29 6.28
C ILE A 215 0.17 -22.57 5.63
N LEU A 216 -1.08 -22.89 5.91
CA LEU A 216 -1.78 -23.95 5.20
C LEU A 216 -2.05 -23.47 3.77
N VAL A 217 -1.41 -24.08 2.82
CA VAL A 217 -1.70 -23.88 1.40
C VAL A 217 -2.72 -24.94 1.02
N PHE A 218 -3.97 -24.57 0.85
CA PHE A 218 -5.00 -25.48 0.37
C PHE A 218 -4.58 -26.07 -0.97
N PRO A 219 -5.01 -27.32 -1.29
CA PRO A 219 -4.81 -27.89 -2.60
C PRO A 219 -5.67 -27.13 -3.61
N ALA A 220 -5.25 -25.91 -3.95
CA ALA A 220 -5.66 -25.38 -5.20
C ALA A 220 -5.10 -26.31 -6.25
N VAL A 221 -5.95 -26.82 -7.13
CA VAL A 221 -5.51 -27.47 -8.37
C VAL A 221 -4.52 -26.50 -9.00
N ILE A 222 -3.25 -26.79 -8.84
CA ILE A 222 -2.21 -26.02 -9.51
C ILE A 222 -2.46 -26.28 -10.98
N PRO A 223 -2.89 -25.31 -11.78
CA PRO A 223 -2.94 -25.52 -13.22
C PRO A 223 -1.50 -25.78 -13.65
N VAL A 224 -1.22 -27.01 -14.03
CA VAL A 224 0.07 -27.38 -14.63
C VAL A 224 0.11 -26.65 -15.96
N TRP A 225 0.74 -25.51 -15.99
CA TRP A 225 1.06 -24.83 -17.23
C TRP A 225 2.15 -25.65 -17.92
N ASN A 226 1.73 -26.51 -18.84
CA ASN A 226 2.61 -27.16 -19.78
C ASN A 226 3.19 -26.09 -20.70
N CYS A 227 4.39 -25.61 -20.38
CA CYS A 227 5.23 -24.85 -21.30
C CYS A 227 5.65 -25.78 -22.44
N ARG A 228 4.79 -26.05 -23.40
CA ARG A 228 5.21 -26.61 -24.68
C ARG A 228 5.77 -25.45 -25.49
N HIS A 229 7.07 -25.41 -25.63
CA HIS A 229 7.69 -24.65 -26.70
C HIS A 229 7.07 -25.10 -28.04
N PRO A 230 6.60 -24.16 -28.89
CA PRO A 230 6.29 -24.53 -30.26
C PRO A 230 7.59 -24.93 -30.94
N ALA A 231 7.63 -26.16 -31.43
CA ALA A 231 8.73 -26.62 -32.25
C ALA A 231 8.82 -25.73 -33.48
N THR A 232 9.92 -25.05 -33.67
CA THR A 232 10.31 -24.39 -34.90
C THR A 232 10.40 -25.43 -36.01
N ARG A 233 9.62 -25.19 -37.07
CA ARG A 233 9.87 -25.72 -38.40
C ARG A 233 10.50 -24.65 -39.25
#